data_255261aedcf1ee391ee54beeb9814f09
#
_entry.id   255261aedcf1ee391ee54beeb9814f09
#
_cell.length_a   1.000
_cell.length_b   1.000
_cell.length_c   1.000
_cell.angle_alpha   90.00
_cell.angle_beta   90.00
_cell.angle_gamma   90.00
#
_symmetry.space_group_name_H-M   'P 1'
#
loop_
_entity.id
_entity.type
_entity.pdbx_description
1 polymer ?
#
loop_
_entity_poly.entity_id
_entity_poly.type
_entity_poly.pdbx_seq_one_letter_code
_entity_poly.pdbx_strand_id
1 'polypeptide(L)'
;MMNRSILFATLLTASLLPCAASAQHADTIYTGGTIITMNDDAPSAEAIAIKDGKILAVGNEATIMTSRGGATHVIDLANKTLLPGFVDARSHFSLVGLQAISANLLPAPDGPVNSIPQLQQAMREFIATSPIVKAFGVAIGFNYDDSQLAEQRSPTAAELDEVSRDIPLLVMHQSGHLGVYNSAALAKVGITSATVDPDGGLIRRKPGSTEPDGVLEENAHFVSMFKVLPRFTP
;
A
#
# COMPACT_ATOMS: atom_id res chain seq x y z
N MET A 1 -59.99 58.03 45.76
CA MET A 1 -59.03 58.40 44.71
C MET A 1 -58.57 57.14 44.02
N MET A 2 -59.06 56.90 42.79
CA MET A 2 -58.86 55.66 42.04
C MET A 2 -57.72 55.87 41.04
N ASN A 3 -56.64 55.08 41.15
CA ASN A 3 -55.55 55.16 40.21
C ASN A 3 -55.62 53.88 39.28
N ARG A 4 -55.93 54.13 38.01
CA ARG A 4 -56.01 53.12 36.95
C ARG A 4 -54.67 53.02 36.28
N SER A 5 -53.93 51.95 36.51
CA SER A 5 -52.74 51.60 35.77
C SER A 5 -53.17 50.84 34.50
N ILE A 6 -52.88 51.43 33.34
CA ILE A 6 -53.08 50.83 32.02
C ILE A 6 -51.83 50.02 31.68
N LEU A 7 -52.01 48.67 31.55
CA LEU A 7 -50.96 47.77 31.10
C LEU A 7 -50.99 47.70 29.55
N PHE A 8 -49.94 48.21 28.91
CA PHE A 8 -49.73 48.02 27.48
C PHE A 8 -49.09 46.62 27.23
N ALA A 9 -49.80 45.72 26.67
CA ALA A 9 -49.29 44.45 26.18
C ALA A 9 -48.79 44.62 24.75
N THR A 10 -47.46 44.63 24.59
CA THR A 10 -46.79 44.66 23.27
C THR A 10 -46.77 43.21 22.72
N LEU A 11 -47.58 42.93 21.71
CA LEU A 11 -47.54 41.64 20.95
C LEU A 11 -46.27 41.67 20.06
N LEU A 12 -45.29 40.85 20.40
CA LEU A 12 -44.11 40.61 19.56
C LEU A 12 -44.46 39.52 18.55
N THR A 13 -44.86 39.87 17.33
CA THR A 13 -45.05 38.94 16.21
C THR A 13 -43.69 38.52 15.68
N ALA A 14 -43.22 37.33 16.09
CA ALA A 14 -42.05 36.68 15.50
C ALA A 14 -42.43 36.19 14.09
N SER A 15 -41.94 36.89 13.08
CA SER A 15 -42.01 36.46 11.68
C SER A 15 -41.11 35.26 11.47
N LEU A 16 -41.67 34.05 11.43
CA LEU A 16 -40.98 32.85 10.93
C LEU A 16 -40.78 33.00 9.42
N LEU A 17 -39.59 33.55 9.04
CA LEU A 17 -39.16 33.48 7.65
C LEU A 17 -38.87 32.00 7.34
N PRO A 18 -39.53 31.40 6.32
CA PRO A 18 -39.14 30.10 5.87
C PRO A 18 -37.69 30.20 5.33
N CYS A 19 -36.76 29.47 5.97
CA CYS A 19 -35.45 29.27 5.43
C CYS A 19 -35.66 28.41 4.17
N ALA A 20 -35.71 29.04 3.01
CA ALA A 20 -35.70 28.32 1.74
C ALA A 20 -34.36 27.59 1.66
N ALA A 21 -34.38 26.29 1.95
CA ALA A 21 -33.25 25.43 1.67
C ALA A 21 -32.97 25.57 0.16
N SER A 22 -31.92 26.26 -0.20
CA SER A 22 -31.47 26.34 -1.59
C SER A 22 -31.21 24.91 -2.05
N ALA A 23 -32.00 24.43 -3.02
CA ALA A 23 -31.79 23.11 -3.58
C ALA A 23 -30.35 23.05 -4.12
N GLN A 24 -29.52 22.21 -3.53
CA GLN A 24 -28.16 22.02 -4.01
C GLN A 24 -28.20 21.34 -5.37
N HIS A 25 -27.72 22.01 -6.41
CA HIS A 25 -27.58 21.39 -7.73
C HIS A 25 -26.31 20.54 -7.77
N ALA A 26 -26.44 19.36 -8.34
CA ALA A 26 -25.32 18.45 -8.58
C ALA A 26 -24.33 19.03 -9.61
N ASP A 27 -23.04 18.70 -9.45
CA ASP A 27 -22.02 18.95 -10.46
C ASP A 27 -22.11 17.90 -11.56
N THR A 28 -22.33 16.64 -11.16
CA THR A 28 -22.42 15.49 -12.09
C THR A 28 -23.55 14.56 -11.65
N ILE A 29 -24.31 14.05 -12.62
CA ILE A 29 -25.29 12.98 -12.44
C ILE A 29 -24.93 11.84 -13.39
N TYR A 30 -24.83 10.61 -12.85
CA TYR A 30 -24.69 9.39 -13.64
C TYR A 30 -26.04 8.70 -13.71
N THR A 31 -26.44 8.25 -14.91
CA THR A 31 -27.72 7.59 -15.22
C THR A 31 -27.55 6.62 -16.38
N GLY A 32 -28.62 5.91 -16.79
CA GLY A 32 -28.57 5.02 -17.96
C GLY A 32 -27.84 3.70 -17.72
N GLY A 33 -27.70 3.27 -16.48
CA GLY A 33 -27.08 2.00 -16.09
C GLY A 33 -27.44 1.58 -14.67
N THR A 34 -26.97 0.42 -14.25
CA THR A 34 -27.19 -0.08 -12.88
C THR A 34 -26.14 0.48 -11.94
N ILE A 35 -26.55 1.08 -10.84
CA ILE A 35 -25.66 1.55 -9.77
C ILE A 35 -25.75 0.58 -8.61
N ILE A 36 -24.64 -0.10 -8.28
CA ILE A 36 -24.52 -0.96 -7.10
C ILE A 36 -24.12 -0.08 -5.92
N THR A 37 -24.94 -0.05 -4.88
CA THR A 37 -24.78 0.89 -3.76
C THR A 37 -23.94 0.35 -2.61
N MET A 38 -23.78 -0.98 -2.50
CA MET A 38 -23.22 -1.70 -1.34
C MET A 38 -24.01 -1.45 -0.04
N ASN A 39 -25.28 -1.04 -0.15
CA ASN A 39 -26.21 -0.92 0.96
C ASN A 39 -27.24 -2.04 0.87
N ASP A 40 -27.29 -2.93 1.86
CA ASP A 40 -28.18 -4.11 1.86
C ASP A 40 -29.65 -3.75 1.80
N ASP A 41 -30.05 -2.60 2.36
CA ASP A 41 -31.45 -2.12 2.35
C ASP A 41 -31.86 -1.55 0.98
N ALA A 42 -30.89 -1.15 0.15
CA ALA A 42 -31.13 -0.59 -1.17
C ALA A 42 -29.96 -0.95 -2.11
N PRO A 43 -29.82 -2.23 -2.51
CA PRO A 43 -28.61 -2.76 -3.15
C PRO A 43 -28.32 -2.19 -4.54
N SER A 44 -29.32 -1.60 -5.19
CA SER A 44 -29.16 -0.97 -6.51
C SER A 44 -29.95 0.34 -6.63
N ALA A 45 -29.50 1.19 -7.55
CA ALA A 45 -30.14 2.45 -7.90
C ALA A 45 -30.03 2.70 -9.41
N GLU A 46 -30.82 3.65 -9.93
CA GLU A 46 -30.86 4.05 -11.34
C GLU A 46 -29.97 5.25 -11.63
N ALA A 47 -29.78 6.13 -10.64
CA ALA A 47 -28.96 7.33 -10.78
C ALA A 47 -28.26 7.72 -9.48
N ILE A 48 -27.16 8.49 -9.62
CA ILE A 48 -26.39 9.08 -8.53
C ILE A 48 -26.03 10.53 -8.88
N ALA A 49 -26.23 11.44 -7.93
CA ALA A 49 -25.82 12.83 -8.02
C ALA A 49 -24.57 13.08 -7.16
N ILE A 50 -23.60 13.77 -7.72
CA ILE A 50 -22.35 14.15 -7.08
C ILE A 50 -22.28 15.68 -6.97
N LYS A 51 -21.87 16.19 -5.81
CA LYS A 51 -21.62 17.60 -5.54
C LYS A 51 -20.33 17.77 -4.73
N ASP A 52 -19.45 18.64 -5.17
CA ASP A 52 -18.17 18.94 -4.48
C ASP A 52 -17.37 17.67 -4.12
N GLY A 53 -17.32 16.69 -5.04
CA GLY A 53 -16.63 15.41 -4.86
C GLY A 53 -17.31 14.44 -3.87
N LYS A 54 -18.53 14.73 -3.43
CA LYS A 54 -19.32 13.90 -2.51
C LYS A 54 -20.61 13.43 -3.15
N ILE A 55 -21.10 12.28 -2.71
CA ILE A 55 -22.43 11.79 -3.09
C ILE A 55 -23.49 12.70 -2.47
N LEU A 56 -24.28 13.39 -3.31
CA LEU A 56 -25.39 14.23 -2.91
C LEU A 56 -26.66 13.38 -2.69
N ALA A 57 -26.95 12.48 -3.63
CA ALA A 57 -28.11 11.58 -3.56
C ALA A 57 -27.90 10.35 -4.45
N VAL A 58 -28.56 9.25 -4.08
CA VAL A 58 -28.61 7.98 -4.83
C VAL A 58 -30.05 7.49 -4.83
N GLY A 59 -30.56 7.00 -5.96
CA GLY A 59 -31.93 6.48 -6.02
C GLY A 59 -32.46 6.31 -7.43
N ASN A 60 -33.78 6.43 -7.60
CA ASN A 60 -34.39 6.39 -8.92
C ASN A 60 -34.04 7.65 -9.73
N GLU A 61 -33.96 7.49 -11.04
CA GLU A 61 -33.54 8.55 -11.96
C GLU A 61 -34.41 9.81 -11.85
N ALA A 62 -35.72 9.65 -11.77
CA ALA A 62 -36.63 10.78 -11.72
C ALA A 62 -36.42 11.68 -10.50
N THR A 63 -36.14 11.09 -9.35
CA THR A 63 -35.83 11.83 -8.11
C THR A 63 -34.44 12.49 -8.21
N ILE A 64 -33.44 11.79 -8.69
CA ILE A 64 -32.06 12.31 -8.77
C ILE A 64 -31.98 13.47 -9.79
N MET A 65 -32.72 13.40 -10.87
CA MET A 65 -32.77 14.45 -11.89
C MET A 65 -33.35 15.78 -11.36
N THR A 66 -34.06 15.79 -10.22
CA THR A 66 -34.48 17.05 -9.57
C THR A 66 -33.29 17.89 -9.07
N SER A 67 -32.15 17.26 -8.84
CA SER A 67 -30.89 17.92 -8.46
C SER A 67 -30.12 18.52 -9.67
N ARG A 68 -30.64 18.39 -10.88
CA ARG A 68 -30.01 18.93 -12.08
C ARG A 68 -30.14 20.44 -12.12
N GLY A 69 -29.02 21.15 -12.26
CA GLY A 69 -28.96 22.59 -12.53
C GLY A 69 -28.40 22.88 -13.92
N GLY A 70 -28.33 24.15 -14.28
CA GLY A 70 -27.85 24.58 -15.60
C GLY A 70 -26.40 24.20 -15.92
N ALA A 71 -25.58 24.00 -14.90
CA ALA A 71 -24.16 23.61 -15.03
C ALA A 71 -23.90 22.12 -14.73
N THR A 72 -24.94 21.31 -14.48
CA THR A 72 -24.80 19.90 -14.15
C THR A 72 -24.43 19.08 -15.39
N HIS A 73 -23.34 18.31 -15.31
CA HIS A 73 -22.98 17.32 -16.31
C HIS A 73 -23.78 16.04 -16.10
N VAL A 74 -24.58 15.62 -17.07
CA VAL A 74 -25.29 14.33 -17.04
C VAL A 74 -24.49 13.35 -17.89
N ILE A 75 -24.09 12.23 -17.28
CA ILE A 75 -23.29 11.17 -17.91
C ILE A 75 -24.16 9.92 -18.05
N ASP A 76 -24.40 9.50 -19.28
CA ASP A 76 -25.07 8.23 -19.58
C ASP A 76 -24.05 7.09 -19.45
N LEU A 77 -24.35 6.14 -18.60
CA LEU A 77 -23.55 4.92 -18.40
C LEU A 77 -23.66 3.93 -19.54
N ALA A 78 -24.58 4.15 -20.49
CA ALA A 78 -24.79 3.27 -21.66
C ALA A 78 -24.92 1.79 -21.25
N ASN A 79 -25.78 1.51 -20.28
CA ASN A 79 -26.03 0.18 -19.68
C ASN A 79 -24.82 -0.44 -18.93
N LYS A 80 -23.76 0.32 -18.65
CA LYS A 80 -22.66 -0.15 -17.81
C LYS A 80 -23.07 -0.08 -16.34
N THR A 81 -22.42 -0.91 -15.54
CA THR A 81 -22.60 -0.90 -14.07
C THR A 81 -21.62 0.06 -13.42
N LEU A 82 -22.14 0.96 -12.58
CA LEU A 82 -21.35 1.81 -11.70
C LEU A 82 -21.34 1.19 -10.29
N LEU A 83 -20.16 1.12 -9.68
CA LEU A 83 -19.98 0.66 -8.31
C LEU A 83 -18.96 1.54 -7.58
N PRO A 84 -18.94 1.53 -6.24
CA PRO A 84 -17.91 2.22 -5.47
C PRO A 84 -16.52 1.73 -5.85
N GLY A 85 -15.53 2.62 -5.79
CA GLY A 85 -14.13 2.24 -5.98
C GLY A 85 -13.70 1.20 -4.95
N PHE A 86 -12.87 0.25 -5.39
CA PHE A 86 -12.34 -0.77 -4.51
C PHE A 86 -11.37 -0.17 -3.49
N VAL A 87 -11.48 -0.64 -2.24
CA VAL A 87 -10.52 -0.36 -1.17
C VAL A 87 -9.77 -1.64 -0.88
N ASP A 88 -8.48 -1.67 -1.20
CA ASP A 88 -7.61 -2.76 -0.81
C ASP A 88 -7.14 -2.56 0.63
N ALA A 89 -7.80 -3.24 1.56
CA ALA A 89 -7.52 -3.14 2.99
C ALA A 89 -6.19 -3.82 3.41
N ARG A 90 -5.56 -4.58 2.50
CA ARG A 90 -4.32 -5.33 2.75
C ARG A 90 -3.31 -5.17 1.61
N SER A 91 -3.22 -3.98 1.07
CA SER A 91 -2.30 -3.69 -0.03
C SER A 91 -0.83 -3.82 0.38
N HIS A 92 -0.02 -4.41 -0.50
CA HIS A 92 1.43 -4.41 -0.41
C HIS A 92 2.06 -3.21 -1.13
N PHE A 93 1.40 -2.07 -1.17
CA PHE A 93 1.85 -0.88 -1.91
C PHE A 93 3.30 -0.48 -1.59
N SER A 94 3.70 -0.51 -0.31
CA SER A 94 5.08 -0.22 0.11
C SER A 94 6.09 -1.23 -0.43
N LEU A 95 5.71 -2.52 -0.53
CA LEU A 95 6.57 -3.56 -1.10
C LEU A 95 6.75 -3.39 -2.61
N VAL A 96 5.72 -2.95 -3.34
CA VAL A 96 5.84 -2.62 -4.76
C VAL A 96 6.85 -1.49 -4.97
N GLY A 97 6.83 -0.46 -4.11
CA GLY A 97 7.84 0.60 -4.12
C GLY A 97 9.25 0.09 -3.86
N LEU A 98 9.40 -0.84 -2.93
CA LEU A 98 10.70 -1.49 -2.65
C LEU A 98 11.17 -2.34 -3.83
N GLN A 99 10.28 -3.11 -4.46
CA GLN A 99 10.59 -3.91 -5.65
C GLN A 99 11.10 -3.03 -6.80
N ALA A 100 10.48 -1.86 -7.02
CA ALA A 100 10.84 -0.94 -8.09
C ALA A 100 12.28 -0.38 -7.97
N ILE A 101 12.85 -0.39 -6.77
CA ILE A 101 14.21 0.09 -6.49
C ILE A 101 15.20 -1.04 -6.17
N SER A 102 14.80 -2.29 -6.37
CA SER A 102 15.59 -3.48 -6.07
C SER A 102 15.98 -4.24 -7.35
N ALA A 103 16.98 -5.10 -7.27
CA ALA A 103 17.25 -6.08 -8.32
C ALA A 103 16.08 -7.06 -8.44
N ASN A 104 15.62 -7.32 -9.66
CA ASN A 104 14.61 -8.35 -9.91
C ASN A 104 15.24 -9.74 -9.88
N LEU A 105 14.85 -10.58 -8.92
CA LEU A 105 15.37 -11.93 -8.72
C LEU A 105 14.31 -13.01 -9.00
N LEU A 106 13.26 -12.67 -9.75
CA LEU A 106 12.20 -13.63 -10.12
C LEU A 106 12.78 -14.80 -10.94
N PRO A 107 12.31 -16.03 -10.67
CA PRO A 107 12.59 -17.18 -11.51
C PRO A 107 11.73 -17.17 -12.78
N ALA A 108 12.01 -18.10 -13.70
CA ALA A 108 11.16 -18.31 -14.87
C ALA A 108 9.74 -18.75 -14.47
N PRO A 109 8.67 -18.33 -15.21
CA PRO A 109 8.72 -17.55 -16.47
C PRO A 109 8.84 -16.04 -16.27
N ASP A 110 8.74 -15.51 -15.04
CA ASP A 110 8.61 -14.08 -14.76
C ASP A 110 9.96 -13.33 -14.68
N GLY A 111 11.06 -14.10 -14.60
CA GLY A 111 12.41 -13.55 -14.57
C GLY A 111 13.48 -14.61 -14.93
N PRO A 112 14.76 -14.18 -14.95
CA PRO A 112 15.85 -15.04 -15.41
C PRO A 112 16.57 -15.84 -14.31
N VAL A 113 16.19 -15.69 -13.02
CA VAL A 113 16.98 -16.19 -11.89
C VAL A 113 16.52 -17.59 -11.46
N ASN A 114 17.16 -18.61 -12.00
CA ASN A 114 16.86 -20.02 -11.70
C ASN A 114 17.99 -20.76 -10.96
N SER A 115 19.03 -20.03 -10.52
CA SER A 115 20.13 -20.61 -9.75
C SER A 115 20.85 -19.54 -8.93
N ILE A 116 21.59 -19.94 -7.91
CA ILE A 116 22.40 -19.01 -7.09
C ILE A 116 23.43 -18.24 -7.94
N PRO A 117 24.17 -18.84 -8.90
CA PRO A 117 25.05 -18.10 -9.78
C PRO A 117 24.34 -17.02 -10.62
N GLN A 118 23.12 -17.27 -11.09
CA GLN A 118 22.33 -16.27 -11.81
C GLN A 118 21.84 -15.16 -10.88
N LEU A 119 21.47 -15.48 -9.63
CA LEU A 119 21.14 -14.49 -8.61
C LEU A 119 22.34 -13.58 -8.32
N GLN A 120 23.52 -14.16 -8.15
CA GLN A 120 24.76 -13.40 -7.94
C GLN A 120 25.06 -12.47 -9.13
N GLN A 121 24.89 -12.96 -10.36
CA GLN A 121 25.09 -12.15 -11.56
C GLN A 121 24.11 -10.98 -11.64
N ALA A 122 22.82 -11.20 -11.40
CA ALA A 122 21.81 -10.16 -11.36
C ALA A 122 22.14 -9.08 -10.30
N MET A 123 22.60 -9.50 -9.13
CA MET A 123 23.03 -8.56 -8.08
C MET A 123 24.28 -7.76 -8.48
N ARG A 124 25.27 -8.36 -9.15
CA ARG A 124 26.47 -7.63 -9.65
C ARG A 124 26.06 -6.56 -10.68
N GLU A 125 25.20 -6.91 -11.63
CA GLU A 125 24.70 -5.99 -12.65
C GLU A 125 23.92 -4.84 -12.03
N PHE A 126 23.07 -5.14 -11.05
CA PHE A 126 22.32 -4.14 -10.32
C PHE A 126 23.25 -3.18 -9.55
N ILE A 127 24.27 -3.68 -8.85
CA ILE A 127 25.23 -2.85 -8.15
C ILE A 127 25.96 -1.91 -9.09
N ALA A 128 26.37 -2.40 -10.27
CA ALA A 128 27.12 -1.62 -11.25
C ALA A 128 26.32 -0.46 -11.85
N THR A 129 25.00 -0.61 -11.97
CA THR A 129 24.14 0.32 -12.73
C THR A 129 23.22 1.15 -11.85
N SER A 130 22.86 0.68 -10.66
CA SER A 130 21.81 1.27 -9.83
C SER A 130 22.21 2.63 -9.24
N PRO A 131 21.42 3.69 -9.48
CA PRO A 131 21.59 4.97 -8.79
C PRO A 131 21.29 4.86 -7.28
N ILE A 132 20.44 3.94 -6.88
CA ILE A 132 20.09 3.69 -5.47
C ILE A 132 21.30 3.17 -4.70
N VAL A 133 22.03 2.20 -5.26
CA VAL A 133 23.25 1.68 -4.64
C VAL A 133 24.30 2.78 -4.50
N LYS A 134 24.45 3.62 -5.52
CA LYS A 134 25.38 4.77 -5.48
C LYS A 134 24.99 5.80 -4.42
N ALA A 135 23.69 6.05 -4.25
CA ALA A 135 23.19 7.06 -3.31
C ALA A 135 23.20 6.59 -1.85
N PHE A 136 22.90 5.32 -1.61
CA PHE A 136 22.65 4.80 -0.25
C PHE A 136 23.67 3.77 0.24
N GLY A 137 24.55 3.27 -0.64
CA GLY A 137 25.58 2.30 -0.28
C GLY A 137 25.02 0.94 0.18
N VAL A 138 23.83 0.55 -0.27
CA VAL A 138 23.22 -0.74 0.00
C VAL A 138 22.60 -1.30 -1.28
N ALA A 139 22.59 -2.62 -1.45
CA ALA A 139 21.95 -3.27 -2.58
C ALA A 139 20.89 -4.25 -2.10
N ILE A 140 19.69 -4.18 -2.70
CA ILE A 140 18.57 -5.02 -2.36
C ILE A 140 18.15 -5.79 -3.61
N GLY A 141 17.97 -7.10 -3.47
CA GLY A 141 17.31 -7.96 -4.46
C GLY A 141 15.99 -8.47 -3.90
N PHE A 142 15.01 -8.67 -4.76
CA PHE A 142 13.67 -9.09 -4.33
C PHE A 142 13.11 -10.20 -5.22
N ASN A 143 12.27 -11.08 -4.61
CA ASN A 143 11.50 -12.14 -5.26
C ASN A 143 12.30 -13.38 -5.68
N TYR A 144 13.44 -13.70 -5.07
CA TYR A 144 13.97 -15.06 -5.29
C TYR A 144 13.06 -16.09 -4.61
N ASP A 145 13.04 -17.30 -5.16
CA ASP A 145 12.30 -18.44 -4.62
C ASP A 145 13.25 -19.63 -4.51
N ASP A 146 13.56 -20.04 -3.28
CA ASP A 146 14.50 -21.12 -3.00
C ASP A 146 14.03 -22.47 -3.54
N SER A 147 12.71 -22.68 -3.65
CA SER A 147 12.12 -23.89 -4.23
C SER A 147 12.28 -23.98 -5.75
N GLN A 148 12.53 -22.85 -6.42
CA GLN A 148 12.70 -22.75 -7.87
C GLN A 148 14.15 -22.58 -8.31
N LEU A 149 15.05 -22.34 -7.35
CA LEU A 149 16.49 -22.36 -7.63
C LEU A 149 16.98 -23.79 -7.88
N ALA A 150 17.93 -23.98 -8.77
CA ALA A 150 18.51 -25.30 -9.09
C ALA A 150 19.10 -25.97 -7.84
N GLU A 151 19.60 -25.21 -6.89
CA GLU A 151 20.17 -25.67 -5.64
C GLU A 151 19.13 -26.07 -4.59
N GLN A 152 17.84 -25.76 -4.80
CA GLN A 152 16.70 -26.06 -3.91
C GLN A 152 16.93 -25.59 -2.47
N ARG A 153 17.57 -24.42 -2.33
CA ARG A 153 17.85 -23.78 -1.05
C ARG A 153 18.07 -22.26 -1.23
N SER A 154 17.96 -21.55 -0.14
CA SER A 154 18.39 -20.14 -0.10
C SER A 154 19.90 -20.04 -0.31
N PRO A 155 20.41 -18.92 -0.90
CA PRO A 155 21.82 -18.60 -0.87
C PRO A 155 22.30 -18.39 0.57
N THR A 156 23.63 -18.37 0.76
CA THR A 156 24.28 -18.09 2.05
C THR A 156 24.95 -16.73 2.05
N ALA A 157 25.33 -16.23 3.24
CA ALA A 157 26.14 -15.01 3.36
C ALA A 157 27.44 -15.12 2.56
N ALA A 158 28.10 -16.28 2.58
CA ALA A 158 29.35 -16.49 1.85
C ALA A 158 29.16 -16.37 0.33
N GLU A 159 28.06 -16.91 -0.20
CA GLU A 159 27.75 -16.79 -1.63
C GLU A 159 27.38 -15.35 -2.02
N LEU A 160 26.74 -14.59 -1.14
CA LEU A 160 26.51 -13.15 -1.37
C LEU A 160 27.79 -12.32 -1.21
N ASP A 161 28.73 -12.74 -0.36
CA ASP A 161 30.05 -12.11 -0.23
C ASP A 161 30.89 -12.22 -1.53
N GLU A 162 30.65 -13.22 -2.36
CA GLU A 162 31.23 -13.33 -3.70
C GLU A 162 30.74 -12.23 -4.67
N VAL A 163 29.57 -11.65 -4.40
CA VAL A 163 29.06 -10.48 -5.13
C VAL A 163 29.73 -9.21 -4.64
N SER A 164 29.71 -8.97 -3.33
CA SER A 164 30.40 -7.86 -2.67
C SER A 164 30.57 -8.14 -1.17
N ARG A 165 31.77 -7.83 -0.66
CA ARG A 165 32.06 -7.86 0.78
C ARG A 165 31.91 -6.52 1.46
N ASP A 166 31.90 -5.44 0.68
CA ASP A 166 31.92 -4.06 1.19
C ASP A 166 30.54 -3.43 1.21
N ILE A 167 29.71 -3.76 0.21
CA ILE A 167 28.34 -3.25 0.10
C ILE A 167 27.41 -4.19 0.87
N PRO A 168 26.65 -3.72 1.86
CA PRO A 168 25.60 -4.49 2.48
C PRO A 168 24.57 -4.98 1.46
N LEU A 169 24.42 -6.29 1.32
CA LEU A 169 23.47 -6.95 0.42
C LEU A 169 22.35 -7.61 1.22
N LEU A 170 21.13 -7.38 0.78
CA LEU A 170 19.93 -8.06 1.24
C LEU A 170 19.20 -8.63 0.02
N VAL A 171 19.04 -9.95 -0.05
CA VAL A 171 18.14 -10.57 -1.02
C VAL A 171 16.91 -11.11 -0.28
N MET A 172 15.73 -10.67 -0.70
CA MET A 172 14.47 -10.99 -0.06
C MET A 172 13.75 -12.09 -0.83
N HIS A 173 13.27 -13.07 -0.11
CA HIS A 173 12.44 -14.14 -0.67
C HIS A 173 11.08 -13.59 -1.14
N GLN A 174 10.45 -14.24 -2.12
CA GLN A 174 9.16 -13.82 -2.68
C GLN A 174 8.04 -13.71 -1.63
N SER A 175 8.10 -14.55 -0.57
CA SER A 175 7.11 -14.49 0.53
C SER A 175 7.20 -13.23 1.37
N GLY A 176 8.36 -12.54 1.36
CA GLY A 176 8.65 -11.43 2.25
C GLY A 176 8.94 -11.84 3.70
N HIS A 177 8.87 -13.14 4.05
CA HIS A 177 9.05 -13.64 5.42
C HIS A 177 10.50 -14.00 5.77
N LEU A 178 11.38 -14.04 4.79
CA LEU A 178 12.79 -14.30 5.01
C LEU A 178 13.66 -13.50 4.02
N GLY A 179 14.90 -13.30 4.42
CA GLY A 179 15.90 -12.67 3.57
C GLY A 179 17.30 -13.19 3.89
N VAL A 180 18.19 -13.08 2.91
CA VAL A 180 19.59 -13.45 3.05
C VAL A 180 20.46 -12.20 3.05
N TYR A 181 21.32 -12.13 4.02
CA TYR A 181 22.19 -10.99 4.31
C TYR A 181 23.64 -11.42 4.10
N ASN A 182 24.43 -10.67 3.34
CA ASN A 182 25.87 -10.89 3.28
C ASN A 182 26.57 -10.46 4.58
N SER A 183 27.85 -10.73 4.72
CA SER A 183 28.62 -10.38 5.93
C SER A 183 28.56 -8.89 6.28
N ALA A 184 28.61 -8.00 5.29
CA ALA A 184 28.51 -6.56 5.50
C ALA A 184 27.11 -6.17 6.01
N ALA A 185 26.04 -6.78 5.50
CA ALA A 185 24.67 -6.53 5.96
C ALA A 185 24.45 -7.08 7.38
N LEU A 186 24.92 -8.30 7.70
CA LEU A 186 24.88 -8.84 9.05
C LEU A 186 25.59 -7.93 10.06
N ALA A 187 26.79 -7.45 9.73
CA ALA A 187 27.54 -6.50 10.56
C ALA A 187 26.76 -5.19 10.74
N LYS A 188 26.17 -4.65 9.65
CA LYS A 188 25.35 -3.42 9.70
C LYS A 188 24.15 -3.53 10.64
N VAL A 189 23.51 -4.68 10.70
CA VAL A 189 22.33 -4.91 11.58
C VAL A 189 22.70 -5.38 12.99
N GLY A 190 24.01 -5.70 13.23
CA GLY A 190 24.53 -6.10 14.53
C GLY A 190 24.30 -7.57 14.85
N ILE A 191 24.13 -8.44 13.83
CA ILE A 191 23.98 -9.89 14.02
C ILE A 191 25.35 -10.57 14.01
N THR A 192 25.63 -11.36 15.07
CA THR A 192 26.87 -12.08 15.29
C THR A 192 26.59 -13.51 15.76
N SER A 193 27.63 -14.30 15.98
CA SER A 193 27.53 -15.63 16.59
C SER A 193 26.96 -15.64 18.01
N ALA A 194 27.01 -14.50 18.71
CA ALA A 194 26.46 -14.32 20.06
C ALA A 194 25.02 -13.82 20.07
N THR A 195 24.46 -13.42 18.92
CA THR A 195 23.08 -12.89 18.85
C THR A 195 22.10 -14.05 19.07
N VAL A 196 21.16 -13.87 19.99
CA VAL A 196 20.08 -14.82 20.26
C VAL A 196 18.95 -14.60 19.26
N ASP A 197 18.24 -15.67 18.91
CA ASP A 197 17.06 -15.58 18.08
C ASP A 197 15.98 -14.74 18.78
N PRO A 198 15.36 -13.77 18.10
CA PRO A 198 14.27 -13.00 18.69
C PRO A 198 12.99 -13.85 18.76
N ASP A 199 12.09 -13.49 19.65
CA ASP A 199 10.78 -14.12 19.77
C ASP A 199 10.07 -14.13 18.41
N GLY A 200 9.64 -15.32 17.95
CA GLY A 200 8.97 -15.49 16.66
C GLY A 200 9.88 -15.26 15.45
N GLY A 201 11.20 -15.37 15.58
CA GLY A 201 12.16 -15.26 14.48
C GLY A 201 13.31 -16.24 14.62
N LEU A 202 14.00 -16.51 13.50
CA LEU A 202 15.13 -17.43 13.44
C LEU A 202 16.31 -16.79 12.72
N ILE A 203 17.48 -16.90 13.31
CA ILE A 203 18.77 -16.63 12.67
C ILE A 203 19.39 -17.99 12.31
N ARG A 204 19.33 -18.38 11.04
CA ARG A 204 19.95 -19.65 10.63
C ARG A 204 21.46 -19.63 10.86
N ARG A 205 21.99 -20.78 11.25
CA ARG A 205 23.40 -20.96 11.58
C ARG A 205 24.07 -21.93 10.61
N LYS A 206 25.37 -21.75 10.41
CA LYS A 206 26.17 -22.75 9.71
C LYS A 206 26.12 -24.09 10.44
N PRO A 207 26.13 -25.22 9.75
CA PRO A 207 26.09 -26.55 10.37
C PRO A 207 27.17 -26.71 11.46
N GLY A 208 26.76 -27.10 12.66
CA GLY A 208 27.66 -27.31 13.80
C GLY A 208 28.33 -26.05 14.36
N SER A 209 27.82 -24.86 14.05
CA SER A 209 28.37 -23.57 14.46
C SER A 209 27.31 -22.66 15.03
N THR A 210 27.73 -21.64 15.78
CA THR A 210 26.88 -20.51 16.20
C THR A 210 26.90 -19.37 15.18
N GLU A 211 27.78 -19.44 14.16
CA GLU A 211 27.88 -18.39 13.14
C GLU A 211 26.63 -18.31 12.27
N PRO A 212 26.05 -17.12 12.04
CA PRO A 212 24.98 -16.96 11.07
C PRO A 212 25.41 -17.42 9.67
N ASP A 213 24.52 -18.13 8.97
CA ASP A 213 24.74 -18.50 7.57
C ASP A 213 24.28 -17.42 6.58
N GLY A 214 23.59 -16.38 7.09
CA GLY A 214 23.07 -15.26 6.32
C GLY A 214 21.54 -15.22 6.25
N VAL A 215 20.86 -16.36 6.44
CA VAL A 215 19.40 -16.41 6.36
C VAL A 215 18.77 -15.97 7.68
N LEU A 216 17.89 -14.98 7.59
CA LEU A 216 17.07 -14.51 8.70
C LEU A 216 15.59 -14.72 8.35
N GLU A 217 14.81 -15.25 9.31
CA GLU A 217 13.40 -15.57 9.11
C GLU A 217 12.52 -14.79 10.09
N GLU A 218 11.31 -14.47 9.64
CA GLU A 218 10.23 -13.85 10.42
C GLU A 218 10.73 -12.59 11.16
N ASN A 219 10.54 -12.51 12.47
CA ASN A 219 10.93 -11.33 13.26
C ASN A 219 12.42 -11.01 13.18
N ALA A 220 13.30 -12.01 12.99
CA ALA A 220 14.71 -11.75 12.77
C ALA A 220 14.95 -11.00 11.44
N HIS A 221 14.21 -11.37 10.39
CA HIS A 221 14.24 -10.68 9.11
C HIS A 221 13.61 -9.30 9.18
N PHE A 222 12.38 -9.19 9.69
CA PHE A 222 11.64 -7.92 9.70
C PHE A 222 12.39 -6.80 10.44
N VAL A 223 12.90 -7.08 11.65
CA VAL A 223 13.65 -6.08 12.43
C VAL A 223 14.96 -5.70 11.75
N SER A 224 15.63 -6.66 11.11
CA SER A 224 16.91 -6.44 10.40
C SER A 224 16.72 -5.71 9.09
N MET A 225 15.68 -6.02 8.32
CA MET A 225 15.36 -5.38 7.05
C MET A 225 15.28 -3.86 7.20
N PHE A 226 14.53 -3.35 8.18
CA PHE A 226 14.40 -1.91 8.40
C PHE A 226 15.70 -1.19 8.80
N LYS A 227 16.72 -1.92 9.25
CA LYS A 227 18.05 -1.37 9.51
C LYS A 227 18.93 -1.31 8.26
N VAL A 228 18.66 -2.16 7.27
CA VAL A 228 19.38 -2.19 5.98
C VAL A 228 18.76 -1.22 4.98
N LEU A 229 17.44 -1.14 4.94
CA LEU A 229 16.71 -0.30 3.98
C LEU A 229 17.16 1.15 4.00
N PRO A 230 17.27 1.81 2.82
CA PRO A 230 17.54 3.23 2.74
C PRO A 230 16.48 4.04 3.51
N ARG A 231 16.95 5.04 4.25
CA ARG A 231 16.04 6.01 4.85
C ARG A 231 15.89 7.18 3.88
N PHE A 232 14.74 7.28 3.26
CA PHE A 232 14.38 8.45 2.47
C PHE A 232 13.95 9.55 3.45
N THR A 233 14.69 10.65 3.45
CA THR A 233 14.24 11.88 4.12
C THR A 233 13.38 12.66 3.15
N PRO A 234 12.26 13.28 3.62
CA PRO A 234 11.42 14.14 2.77
C PRO A 234 12.18 15.34 2.23
#